data_a0bc18f0cf718a11b3d669474c0ce233
#
_entry.id   a0bc18f0cf718a11b3d669474c0ce233
#
_cell.length_a   1.000
_cell.length_b   1.000
_cell.length_c   1.000
_cell.angle_alpha   90.00
_cell.angle_beta   90.00
_cell.angle_gamma   90.00
#
_symmetry.space_group_name_H-M   'P 1'
#
loop_
_entity.id
_entity.type
_entity.pdbx_description
1 polymer ?
#
loop_
_entity_poly.entity_id
_entity_poly.type
_entity_poly.pdbx_seq_one_letter_code
_entity_poly.pdbx_strand_id
1 'polypeptide(L)'
;CNVFAHEEYAAIVEDDIVIGESFLPFCKEMCERYKNDQRIQMISGMNHLGVYKECPYDYFFSKFGGAIWGWATWARCWNELDWNMESITNPYVVHNLKESFFPNSQGKLIAKGAKQVHDDILKGKEPSFWSLHFGLHAFLSSRLNIVPKYNLISNVGLTGDSTHAVNSIKKVSKRLRCVFYAKIYTLPIPIKHPDFIIDDQIYRKRQDIIMNPSFWVRLTELPGRFYRKYFIK
;
A
#
# COMPACT_ATOMS: atom_id res chain seq x y z
N CYS A 1 -11.25 11.62 -9.15
CA CYS A 1 -10.01 12.35 -9.54
C CYS A 1 -10.14 12.73 -11.02
N ASN A 2 -10.13 14.04 -11.33
CA ASN A 2 -10.31 14.52 -12.71
C ASN A 2 -9.16 14.13 -13.67
N VAL A 3 -8.00 13.73 -13.14
CA VAL A 3 -6.83 13.33 -13.95
C VAL A 3 -7.20 12.18 -14.88
N PHE A 4 -7.86 11.14 -14.40
CA PHE A 4 -8.22 9.96 -15.18
C PHE A 4 -9.40 10.16 -16.16
N ALA A 5 -9.97 11.36 -16.22
CA ALA A 5 -10.87 11.75 -17.30
C ALA A 5 -10.11 12.14 -18.59
N HIS A 6 -8.81 12.45 -18.47
CA HIS A 6 -7.99 12.97 -19.57
C HIS A 6 -6.71 12.15 -19.80
N GLU A 7 -6.21 11.47 -18.75
CA GLU A 7 -4.96 10.73 -18.79
C GLU A 7 -5.18 9.22 -18.65
N GLU A 8 -4.46 8.44 -19.45
CA GLU A 8 -4.54 6.97 -19.43
C GLU A 8 -3.90 6.38 -18.15
N TYR A 9 -2.87 7.04 -17.62
CA TYR A 9 -2.23 6.68 -16.33
C TYR A 9 -1.66 7.92 -15.65
N ALA A 10 -1.45 7.83 -14.34
CA ALA A 10 -0.85 8.90 -13.56
C ALA A 10 0.02 8.35 -12.43
N ALA A 11 1.09 9.08 -12.12
CA ALA A 11 1.82 8.94 -10.86
C ALA A 11 1.24 9.91 -9.83
N ILE A 12 0.97 9.41 -8.62
CA ILE A 12 0.36 10.13 -7.52
C ILE A 12 1.37 10.21 -6.37
N VAL A 13 1.63 11.42 -5.89
CA VAL A 13 2.58 11.69 -4.81
C VAL A 13 1.89 12.62 -3.81
N GLU A 14 1.93 12.26 -2.52
CA GLU A 14 1.45 13.13 -1.43
C GLU A 14 2.52 14.18 -1.10
N ASP A 15 2.14 15.26 -0.42
CA ASP A 15 2.98 16.42 -0.12
C ASP A 15 4.14 16.13 0.85
N ASP A 16 4.05 15.04 1.59
CA ASP A 16 5.06 14.55 2.53
C ASP A 16 5.94 13.42 1.95
N ILE A 17 5.87 13.17 0.64
CA ILE A 17 6.64 12.11 -0.02
C ILE A 17 7.81 12.70 -0.81
N VAL A 18 9.02 12.29 -0.44
CA VAL A 18 10.24 12.53 -1.22
C VAL A 18 10.43 11.37 -2.19
N ILE A 19 10.54 11.70 -3.48
CA ILE A 19 10.77 10.71 -4.54
C ILE A 19 12.25 10.71 -4.97
N GLY A 20 12.77 9.53 -5.26
CA GLY A 20 14.10 9.36 -5.86
C GLY A 20 14.07 9.59 -7.38
N GLU A 21 15.24 9.83 -7.96
CA GLU A 21 15.41 10.09 -9.40
C GLU A 21 14.87 8.97 -10.29
N SER A 22 14.91 7.71 -9.82
CA SER A 22 14.40 6.55 -10.56
C SER A 22 12.90 6.35 -10.46
N PHE A 23 12.18 7.06 -9.58
CA PHE A 23 10.76 6.80 -9.34
C PHE A 23 9.88 7.09 -10.56
N LEU A 24 9.97 8.30 -11.12
CA LEU A 24 9.14 8.68 -12.27
C LEU A 24 9.50 7.88 -13.53
N PRO A 25 10.79 7.69 -13.88
CA PRO A 25 11.17 6.80 -14.99
C PRO A 25 10.64 5.37 -14.81
N PHE A 26 10.74 4.80 -13.60
CA PHE A 26 10.20 3.48 -13.27
C PHE A 26 8.68 3.43 -13.46
N CYS A 27 7.94 4.39 -12.92
CA CYS A 27 6.49 4.46 -13.07
C CYS A 27 6.09 4.52 -14.55
N LYS A 28 6.74 5.39 -15.33
CA LYS A 28 6.48 5.52 -16.78
C LYS A 28 6.69 4.21 -17.51
N GLU A 29 7.84 3.57 -17.33
CA GLU A 29 8.17 2.31 -18.01
C GLU A 29 7.19 1.19 -17.62
N MET A 30 6.83 1.08 -16.35
CA MET A 30 5.87 0.08 -15.89
C MET A 30 4.44 0.39 -16.38
N CYS A 31 4.04 1.66 -16.41
CA CYS A 31 2.74 2.07 -16.95
C CYS A 31 2.61 1.69 -18.43
N GLU A 32 3.61 1.97 -19.24
CA GLU A 32 3.61 1.60 -20.66
C GLU A 32 3.65 0.09 -20.88
N ARG A 33 4.51 -0.61 -20.13
CA ARG A 33 4.71 -2.06 -20.28
C ARG A 33 3.44 -2.86 -19.91
N TYR A 34 2.72 -2.45 -18.87
CA TYR A 34 1.58 -3.20 -18.34
C TYR A 34 0.24 -2.51 -18.58
N LYS A 35 0.15 -1.54 -19.49
CA LYS A 35 -1.07 -0.78 -19.75
C LYS A 35 -2.29 -1.65 -20.07
N ASN A 36 -2.08 -2.74 -20.81
CA ASN A 36 -3.14 -3.66 -21.22
C ASN A 36 -3.26 -4.92 -20.32
N ASP A 37 -2.41 -5.05 -19.31
CA ASP A 37 -2.42 -6.23 -18.44
C ASP A 37 -3.39 -6.06 -17.28
N GLN A 38 -4.55 -6.70 -17.39
CA GLN A 38 -5.62 -6.62 -16.40
C GLN A 38 -5.28 -7.25 -15.04
N ARG A 39 -4.19 -8.02 -14.96
CA ARG A 39 -3.72 -8.59 -13.69
C ARG A 39 -3.05 -7.58 -12.78
N ILE A 40 -2.66 -6.42 -13.32
CA ILE A 40 -1.90 -5.40 -12.60
C ILE A 40 -2.78 -4.19 -12.32
N GLN A 41 -2.73 -3.71 -11.07
CA GLN A 41 -3.52 -2.56 -10.62
C GLN A 41 -2.66 -1.34 -10.28
N MET A 42 -1.51 -1.54 -9.62
CA MET A 42 -0.72 -0.46 -9.03
C MET A 42 0.77 -0.67 -9.26
N ILE A 43 1.48 0.42 -9.43
CA ILE A 43 2.93 0.50 -9.37
C ILE A 43 3.27 1.26 -8.10
N SER A 44 3.96 0.64 -7.16
CA SER A 44 4.40 1.29 -5.92
C SER A 44 5.83 1.80 -6.05
N GLY A 45 6.12 2.96 -5.50
CA GLY A 45 7.50 3.42 -5.29
C GLY A 45 8.11 2.86 -4.00
N MET A 46 7.28 2.32 -3.10
CA MET A 46 7.72 1.87 -1.80
C MET A 46 8.01 0.39 -1.74
N ASN A 47 9.20 0.06 -1.20
CA ASN A 47 9.54 -1.28 -0.74
C ASN A 47 9.73 -1.25 0.79
N HIS A 48 8.83 -1.88 1.54
CA HIS A 48 8.84 -1.89 3.01
C HIS A 48 10.11 -2.53 3.62
N LEU A 49 10.81 -3.37 2.86
CA LEU A 49 12.07 -3.99 3.27
C LEU A 49 13.29 -3.12 2.95
N GLY A 50 13.09 -1.97 2.28
CA GLY A 50 14.15 -1.13 1.73
C GLY A 50 14.81 -1.74 0.50
N VAL A 51 15.32 -2.97 0.61
CA VAL A 51 15.87 -3.77 -0.49
C VAL A 51 15.41 -5.21 -0.35
N TYR A 52 14.80 -5.77 -1.39
CA TYR A 52 14.40 -7.18 -1.43
C TYR A 52 15.44 -8.01 -2.21
N LYS A 53 16.42 -8.55 -1.48
CA LYS A 53 17.61 -9.21 -2.06
C LYS A 53 17.30 -10.51 -2.80
N GLU A 54 16.25 -11.22 -2.39
CA GLU A 54 15.85 -12.50 -2.97
C GLU A 54 15.27 -12.38 -4.37
N CYS A 55 14.79 -11.19 -4.75
CA CYS A 55 14.33 -10.93 -6.10
C CYS A 55 15.52 -10.84 -7.08
N PRO A 56 15.61 -11.68 -8.13
CA PRO A 56 16.68 -11.61 -9.14
C PRO A 56 16.46 -10.51 -10.19
N TYR A 57 15.29 -9.88 -10.18
CA TYR A 57 14.85 -8.81 -11.07
C TYR A 57 14.85 -7.46 -10.35
N ASP A 58 14.56 -6.37 -11.06
CA ASP A 58 14.54 -5.04 -10.47
C ASP A 58 13.19 -4.65 -9.88
N TYR A 59 12.18 -5.48 -10.08
CA TYR A 59 10.86 -5.41 -9.45
C TYR A 59 10.21 -6.79 -9.42
N PHE A 60 9.12 -6.90 -8.72
CA PHE A 60 8.32 -8.12 -8.57
C PHE A 60 6.84 -7.77 -8.38
N PHE A 61 5.99 -8.79 -8.38
CA PHE A 61 4.55 -8.62 -8.20
C PHE A 61 4.14 -9.14 -6.84
N SER A 62 3.25 -8.42 -6.16
CA SER A 62 2.72 -8.87 -4.88
C SER A 62 1.30 -8.39 -4.68
N LYS A 63 0.41 -9.29 -4.26
CA LYS A 63 -0.94 -8.94 -3.85
C LYS A 63 -0.86 -8.11 -2.55
N PHE A 64 -1.41 -6.90 -2.58
CA PHE A 64 -1.31 -5.93 -1.48
C PHE A 64 0.12 -5.46 -1.13
N GLY A 65 1.10 -5.74 -1.99
CA GLY A 65 2.47 -5.25 -1.80
C GLY A 65 2.59 -3.76 -2.10
N GLY A 66 3.61 -3.11 -1.51
CA GLY A 66 3.85 -1.68 -1.66
C GLY A 66 2.94 -0.81 -0.80
N ALA A 67 2.91 0.48 -1.09
CA ALA A 67 2.11 1.49 -0.41
C ALA A 67 1.60 2.54 -1.41
N ILE A 68 0.60 3.30 -0.99
CA ILE A 68 0.01 4.41 -1.74
C ILE A 68 0.74 5.75 -1.55
N TRP A 69 1.91 5.75 -0.96
CA TRP A 69 2.74 6.94 -0.69
C TRP A 69 3.61 7.27 -1.87
N GLY A 70 3.41 7.38 -2.95
CA GLY A 70 4.20 7.49 -4.16
C GLY A 70 3.96 6.23 -4.98
N TRP A 71 3.03 6.33 -5.89
CA TRP A 71 2.51 5.21 -6.65
C TRP A 71 1.98 5.66 -8.00
N ALA A 72 1.74 4.73 -8.89
CA ALA A 72 1.09 5.02 -10.16
C ALA A 72 -0.01 3.98 -10.45
N THR A 73 -1.00 4.38 -11.23
CA THR A 73 -2.09 3.52 -11.69
C THR A 73 -2.66 4.01 -13.00
N TRP A 74 -3.58 3.26 -13.56
CA TRP A 74 -4.25 3.52 -14.84
C TRP A 74 -5.71 3.94 -14.62
N ALA A 75 -6.24 4.74 -15.56
CA ALA A 75 -7.65 5.12 -15.61
C ALA A 75 -8.57 3.89 -15.56
N ARG A 76 -8.21 2.79 -16.25
CA ARG A 76 -8.97 1.53 -16.21
C ARG A 76 -9.15 0.99 -14.79
N CYS A 77 -8.14 1.09 -13.93
CA CYS A 77 -8.23 0.61 -12.54
C CYS A 77 -9.03 1.56 -11.64
N TRP A 78 -8.90 2.86 -11.88
CA TRP A 78 -9.59 3.89 -11.10
C TRP A 78 -11.09 3.93 -11.40
N ASN A 79 -11.46 3.80 -12.68
CA ASN A 79 -12.86 3.89 -13.13
C ASN A 79 -13.69 2.64 -12.79
N GLU A 80 -13.04 1.51 -12.47
CA GLU A 80 -13.71 0.27 -12.05
C GLU A 80 -13.96 0.18 -10.53
N LEU A 81 -13.58 1.21 -9.74
CA LEU A 81 -13.75 1.16 -8.29
C LEU A 81 -15.23 1.13 -7.88
N ASP A 82 -15.55 0.25 -6.94
CA ASP A 82 -16.86 0.20 -6.28
C ASP A 82 -16.96 1.35 -5.26
N TRP A 83 -17.30 2.54 -5.76
CA TRP A 83 -17.37 3.75 -4.94
C TRP A 83 -18.48 3.70 -3.89
N ASN A 84 -19.51 2.90 -4.09
CA ASN A 84 -20.61 2.71 -3.14
C ASN A 84 -20.32 1.59 -2.13
N MET A 85 -19.21 0.86 -2.27
CA MET A 85 -18.90 -0.31 -1.44
C MET A 85 -20.03 -1.37 -1.45
N GLU A 86 -20.78 -1.51 -2.54
CA GLU A 86 -21.92 -2.43 -2.62
C GLU A 86 -21.48 -3.89 -2.50
N SER A 87 -20.30 -4.22 -3.00
CA SER A 87 -19.71 -5.56 -2.91
C SER A 87 -19.62 -6.09 -1.48
N ILE A 88 -19.51 -5.21 -0.46
CA ILE A 88 -19.41 -5.60 0.96
C ILE A 88 -20.76 -6.10 1.53
N THR A 89 -21.86 -5.91 0.82
CA THR A 89 -23.19 -6.44 1.20
C THR A 89 -23.31 -7.94 0.90
N ASN A 90 -22.44 -8.47 0.02
CA ASN A 90 -22.41 -9.88 -0.32
C ASN A 90 -21.69 -10.70 0.78
N PRO A 91 -22.38 -11.65 1.45
CA PRO A 91 -21.78 -12.47 2.53
C PRO A 91 -20.56 -13.29 2.09
N TYR A 92 -20.54 -13.75 0.83
CA TYR A 92 -19.41 -14.50 0.27
C TYR A 92 -18.18 -13.63 0.14
N VAL A 93 -18.33 -12.38 -0.33
CA VAL A 93 -17.23 -11.39 -0.39
C VAL A 93 -16.68 -11.13 1.01
N VAL A 94 -17.56 -10.87 1.98
CA VAL A 94 -17.17 -10.59 3.36
C VAL A 94 -16.43 -11.77 3.99
N HIS A 95 -16.91 -13.00 3.76
CA HIS A 95 -16.27 -14.21 4.26
C HIS A 95 -14.85 -14.34 3.69
N ASN A 96 -14.71 -14.31 2.36
CA ASN A 96 -13.42 -14.46 1.71
C ASN A 96 -12.44 -13.33 2.06
N LEU A 97 -12.93 -12.09 2.17
CA LEU A 97 -12.11 -10.95 2.59
C LEU A 97 -11.51 -11.18 3.98
N LYS A 98 -12.30 -11.68 4.93
CA LYS A 98 -11.84 -11.98 6.30
C LYS A 98 -10.77 -13.07 6.32
N GLU A 99 -10.90 -14.09 5.47
CA GLU A 99 -10.01 -15.26 5.46
C GLU A 99 -8.77 -15.04 4.57
N SER A 100 -8.76 -14.02 3.70
CA SER A 100 -7.63 -13.76 2.76
C SER A 100 -6.40 -13.14 3.40
N PHE A 101 -6.46 -12.74 4.67
CA PHE A 101 -5.37 -12.11 5.39
C PHE A 101 -4.87 -12.98 6.54
N PHE A 102 -3.56 -12.94 6.73
CA PHE A 102 -2.95 -13.59 7.89
C PHE A 102 -2.17 -12.53 8.72
N PRO A 103 -2.56 -12.30 9.98
CA PRO A 103 -3.68 -12.92 10.71
C PRO A 103 -5.05 -12.42 10.23
N ASN A 104 -6.09 -13.24 10.38
CA ASN A 104 -7.48 -12.92 9.96
C ASN A 104 -8.03 -11.62 10.58
N SER A 105 -7.41 -11.12 11.64
CA SER A 105 -7.79 -9.83 12.26
C SER A 105 -7.69 -8.66 11.28
N GLN A 106 -6.77 -8.69 10.33
CA GLN A 106 -6.64 -7.68 9.28
C GLN A 106 -7.85 -7.70 8.35
N GLY A 107 -8.22 -8.87 7.83
CA GLY A 107 -9.39 -9.01 6.97
C GLY A 107 -10.68 -8.59 7.67
N LYS A 108 -10.83 -8.93 8.97
CA LYS A 108 -11.96 -8.47 9.79
C LYS A 108 -12.00 -6.95 9.93
N LEU A 109 -10.84 -6.32 10.11
CA LEU A 109 -10.75 -4.86 10.22
C LEU A 109 -11.12 -4.17 8.90
N ILE A 110 -10.61 -4.68 7.78
CA ILE A 110 -10.92 -4.17 6.43
C ILE A 110 -12.42 -4.33 6.14
N ALA A 111 -12.99 -5.51 6.40
CA ALA A 111 -14.42 -5.76 6.20
C ALA A 111 -15.29 -4.84 7.07
N LYS A 112 -14.90 -4.59 8.33
CA LYS A 112 -15.59 -3.64 9.20
C LYS A 112 -15.50 -2.21 8.66
N GLY A 113 -14.31 -1.78 8.22
CA GLY A 113 -14.11 -0.45 7.63
C GLY A 113 -14.93 -0.25 6.36
N ALA A 114 -14.91 -1.24 5.45
CA ALA A 114 -15.69 -1.20 4.21
C ALA A 114 -17.21 -1.12 4.48
N LYS A 115 -17.70 -1.91 5.46
CA LYS A 115 -19.10 -1.83 5.87
C LYS A 115 -19.44 -0.45 6.45
N GLN A 116 -18.58 0.13 7.27
CA GLN A 116 -18.79 1.47 7.82
C GLN A 116 -18.85 2.53 6.71
N VAL A 117 -17.98 2.46 5.72
CA VAL A 117 -17.99 3.39 4.56
C VAL A 117 -19.30 3.22 3.78
N HIS A 118 -19.72 1.99 3.48
CA HIS A 118 -21.00 1.74 2.84
C HIS A 118 -22.18 2.34 3.62
N ASP A 119 -22.26 2.07 4.93
CA ASP A 119 -23.33 2.58 5.80
C ASP A 119 -23.33 4.13 5.87
N ASP A 120 -22.15 4.76 5.80
CA ASP A 120 -22.01 6.22 5.79
C ASP A 120 -22.43 6.84 4.43
N ILE A 121 -22.13 6.18 3.32
CA ILE A 121 -22.60 6.59 1.98
C ILE A 121 -24.13 6.54 1.91
N LEU A 122 -24.76 5.47 2.43
CA LEU A 122 -26.23 5.37 2.50
C LEU A 122 -26.88 6.50 3.33
N LYS A 123 -26.13 7.11 4.25
CA LYS A 123 -26.56 8.30 5.03
C LYS A 123 -26.24 9.61 4.34
N GLY A 124 -25.76 9.61 3.09
CA GLY A 124 -25.41 10.80 2.31
C GLY A 124 -24.07 11.43 2.69
N LYS A 125 -23.18 10.71 3.38
CA LYS A 125 -21.83 11.18 3.66
C LYS A 125 -20.91 10.85 2.48
N GLU A 126 -20.00 11.75 2.15
CA GLU A 126 -18.94 11.48 1.18
C GLU A 126 -17.90 10.51 1.75
N PRO A 127 -17.43 9.54 0.94
CA PRO A 127 -16.40 8.60 1.37
C PRO A 127 -15.06 9.33 1.58
N SER A 128 -14.52 9.23 2.79
CA SER A 128 -13.28 9.90 3.18
C SER A 128 -12.01 9.10 2.90
N PHE A 129 -12.13 7.81 2.51
CA PHE A 129 -10.99 6.89 2.38
C PHE A 129 -10.97 6.17 1.02
N TRP A 130 -10.54 6.86 -0.02
CA TRP A 130 -10.38 6.27 -1.37
C TRP A 130 -9.45 5.03 -1.37
N SER A 131 -8.46 4.98 -0.49
CA SER A 131 -7.50 3.87 -0.39
C SER A 131 -8.15 2.54 -0.01
N LEU A 132 -9.26 2.59 0.75
CA LEU A 132 -10.02 1.39 1.09
C LEU A 132 -10.77 0.84 -0.14
N HIS A 133 -11.35 1.72 -0.97
CA HIS A 133 -11.98 1.33 -2.24
C HIS A 133 -10.96 0.67 -3.17
N PHE A 134 -9.78 1.28 -3.29
CA PHE A 134 -8.71 0.78 -4.13
C PHE A 134 -8.18 -0.59 -3.66
N GLY A 135 -8.00 -0.77 -2.35
CA GLY A 135 -7.59 -2.04 -1.75
C GLY A 135 -8.65 -3.14 -1.89
N LEU A 136 -9.93 -2.80 -1.71
CA LEU A 136 -11.04 -3.74 -1.91
C LEU A 136 -11.15 -4.17 -3.37
N HIS A 137 -10.97 -3.23 -4.31
CA HIS A 137 -10.97 -3.54 -5.73
C HIS A 137 -9.84 -4.52 -6.10
N ALA A 138 -8.63 -4.34 -5.57
CA ALA A 138 -7.52 -5.28 -5.75
C ALA A 138 -7.88 -6.70 -5.29
N PHE A 139 -8.60 -6.79 -4.17
CA PHE A 139 -9.09 -8.08 -3.65
C PHE A 139 -10.12 -8.72 -4.59
N LEU A 140 -11.15 -7.96 -4.97
CA LEU A 140 -12.25 -8.44 -5.81
C LEU A 140 -11.79 -8.87 -7.21
N SER A 141 -10.85 -8.13 -7.80
CA SER A 141 -10.32 -8.37 -9.14
C SER A 141 -9.14 -9.34 -9.17
N SER A 142 -8.66 -9.78 -7.98
CA SER A 142 -7.45 -10.62 -7.84
C SER A 142 -6.19 -10.00 -8.48
N ARG A 143 -6.11 -8.68 -8.54
CA ARG A 143 -4.99 -7.94 -9.15
C ARG A 143 -3.76 -7.87 -8.24
N LEU A 144 -2.61 -7.71 -8.87
CA LEU A 144 -1.31 -7.59 -8.24
C LEU A 144 -0.80 -6.14 -8.35
N ASN A 145 0.09 -5.78 -7.44
CA ASN A 145 0.87 -4.55 -7.49
C ASN A 145 2.29 -4.85 -7.95
N ILE A 146 2.89 -3.94 -8.70
CA ILE A 146 4.32 -3.92 -8.99
C ILE A 146 5.03 -3.23 -7.83
N VAL A 147 6.04 -3.89 -7.27
CA VAL A 147 6.87 -3.37 -6.19
C VAL A 147 8.33 -3.37 -6.62
N PRO A 148 9.04 -2.24 -6.56
CA PRO A 148 10.45 -2.20 -6.94
C PRO A 148 11.30 -2.99 -5.96
N LYS A 149 12.38 -3.62 -6.45
CA LYS A 149 13.37 -4.31 -5.60
C LYS A 149 13.99 -3.38 -4.57
N TYR A 150 14.25 -2.16 -4.97
CA TYR A 150 14.82 -1.09 -4.16
C TYR A 150 13.74 -0.06 -3.83
N ASN A 151 13.74 0.44 -2.60
CA ASN A 151 12.81 1.51 -2.20
C ASN A 151 13.15 2.83 -2.94
N LEU A 152 12.15 3.41 -3.61
CA LEU A 152 12.33 4.59 -4.47
C LEU A 152 11.77 5.88 -3.87
N ILE A 153 11.13 5.80 -2.69
CA ILE A 153 10.46 6.94 -2.05
C ILE A 153 10.76 7.00 -0.55
N SER A 154 10.51 8.14 0.07
CA SER A 154 10.58 8.29 1.52
C SER A 154 9.42 9.15 2.03
N ASN A 155 8.67 8.65 3.00
CA ASN A 155 7.67 9.45 3.71
C ASN A 155 8.36 10.23 4.83
N VAL A 156 8.26 11.56 4.79
CA VAL A 156 8.85 12.48 5.77
C VAL A 156 7.80 13.18 6.63
N GLY A 157 6.52 12.74 6.56
CA GLY A 157 5.35 13.39 7.15
C GLY A 157 5.22 13.26 8.68
N LEU A 158 6.18 12.67 9.39
CA LEU A 158 6.20 12.66 10.86
C LEU A 158 6.74 13.98 11.43
N THR A 159 6.12 15.09 11.03
CA THR A 159 6.41 16.44 11.52
C THR A 159 5.33 16.91 12.48
N GLY A 160 5.58 18.04 13.17
CA GLY A 160 4.63 18.63 14.13
C GLY A 160 3.26 18.97 13.54
N ASP A 161 3.18 19.17 12.22
CA ASP A 161 1.98 19.56 11.47
C ASP A 161 1.23 18.38 10.84
N SER A 162 1.64 17.13 11.16
CA SER A 162 1.01 15.94 10.58
C SER A 162 -0.44 15.79 11.04
N THR A 163 -1.35 15.58 10.11
CA THR A 163 -2.79 15.33 10.36
C THR A 163 -3.06 14.04 11.13
N HIS A 164 -2.10 13.13 11.17
CA HIS A 164 -2.14 11.92 11.99
C HIS A 164 -1.38 12.16 13.30
N ALA A 165 -2.02 11.94 14.44
CA ALA A 165 -1.64 12.25 15.82
C ALA A 165 -0.22 11.86 16.30
N VAL A 166 0.71 11.53 15.42
CA VAL A 166 2.10 11.14 15.73
C VAL A 166 3.05 12.13 15.08
N ASN A 167 3.54 13.07 15.87
CA ASN A 167 4.43 14.16 15.45
C ASN A 167 5.93 13.87 15.67
N SER A 168 6.32 12.62 15.85
CA SER A 168 7.74 12.23 16.04
C SER A 168 7.94 10.76 15.75
N ILE A 169 9.02 10.43 15.02
CA ILE A 169 9.43 9.04 14.77
C ILE A 169 9.70 8.25 16.06
N LYS A 170 10.06 8.94 17.15
CA LYS A 170 10.26 8.29 18.47
C LYS A 170 8.96 7.74 19.04
N LYS A 171 7.81 8.33 18.69
CA LYS A 171 6.47 7.87 19.09
C LYS A 171 5.97 6.70 18.26
N VAL A 172 6.52 6.48 17.07
CA VAL A 172 6.22 5.32 16.22
C VAL A 172 6.86 4.07 16.80
N SER A 173 6.21 2.92 16.68
CA SER A 173 6.80 1.65 17.11
C SER A 173 8.10 1.41 16.34
N LYS A 174 9.11 0.82 17.02
CA LYS A 174 10.43 0.57 16.42
C LYS A 174 10.35 -0.16 15.08
N ARG A 175 9.41 -1.08 14.97
CA ARG A 175 9.13 -1.88 13.78
C ARG A 175 8.67 -1.02 12.58
N LEU A 176 7.78 -0.05 12.83
CA LEU A 176 7.24 0.81 11.78
C LEU A 176 8.16 1.96 11.38
N ARG A 177 9.25 2.19 12.12
CA ARG A 177 10.17 3.30 11.80
C ARG A 177 10.88 3.12 10.46
N CYS A 178 11.01 1.88 9.98
CA CYS A 178 11.65 1.61 8.70
C CYS A 178 10.83 2.10 7.49
N VAL A 179 9.54 2.39 7.66
CA VAL A 179 8.69 2.90 6.58
C VAL A 179 8.69 4.44 6.50
N PHE A 180 9.11 5.12 7.58
CA PHE A 180 9.27 6.58 7.59
C PHE A 180 10.75 6.91 7.45
N TYR A 181 11.08 7.99 6.74
CA TYR A 181 12.47 8.40 6.43
C TYR A 181 13.29 7.24 5.84
N ALA A 182 12.61 6.36 5.07
CA ALA A 182 13.26 5.21 4.45
C ALA A 182 14.33 5.66 3.47
N LYS A 183 15.44 4.91 3.42
CA LYS A 183 16.49 5.18 2.44
C LYS A 183 15.94 5.01 1.03
N ILE A 184 16.21 6.00 0.19
CA ILE A 184 15.93 5.99 -1.24
C ILE A 184 17.13 5.39 -1.97
N TYR A 185 16.87 4.57 -2.96
CA TYR A 185 17.88 3.94 -3.81
C TYR A 185 17.63 4.29 -5.26
N THR A 186 18.66 4.14 -6.08
CA THR A 186 18.58 4.26 -7.54
C THR A 186 18.45 2.88 -8.17
N LEU A 187 17.53 2.73 -9.13
CA LEU A 187 17.41 1.51 -9.94
C LEU A 187 18.48 1.48 -11.04
N PRO A 188 19.02 0.30 -11.37
CA PRO A 188 19.87 0.15 -12.54
C PRO A 188 19.08 0.38 -13.84
N ILE A 189 19.76 0.85 -14.88
CA ILE A 189 19.22 1.02 -16.23
C ILE A 189 20.12 0.23 -17.18
N PRO A 190 19.56 -0.62 -18.08
CA PRO A 190 18.14 -0.92 -18.28
C PRO A 190 17.54 -1.76 -17.15
N ILE A 191 16.23 -1.61 -16.89
CA ILE A 191 15.49 -2.36 -15.89
C ILE A 191 15.41 -3.83 -16.29
N LYS A 192 15.76 -4.72 -15.36
CA LYS A 192 15.64 -6.16 -15.55
C LYS A 192 14.24 -6.63 -15.17
N HIS A 193 13.45 -7.04 -16.16
CA HIS A 193 12.05 -7.45 -15.99
C HIS A 193 11.93 -8.92 -15.59
N PRO A 194 10.91 -9.27 -14.74
CA PRO A 194 10.52 -10.65 -14.51
C PRO A 194 9.95 -11.32 -15.77
N ASP A 195 10.29 -12.59 -15.98
CA ASP A 195 9.76 -13.39 -17.09
C ASP A 195 8.30 -13.79 -16.86
N PHE A 196 7.86 -13.85 -15.58
CA PHE A 196 6.52 -14.28 -15.20
C PHE A 196 5.89 -13.33 -14.17
N ILE A 197 4.56 -13.18 -14.24
CA ILE A 197 3.78 -12.45 -13.26
C ILE A 197 3.32 -13.42 -12.17
N ILE A 198 4.02 -13.43 -11.05
CA ILE A 198 3.79 -14.33 -9.92
C ILE A 198 3.64 -13.50 -8.64
N ASP A 199 2.62 -13.80 -7.82
CA ASP A 199 2.47 -13.20 -6.49
C ASP A 199 3.62 -13.65 -5.57
N ASP A 200 4.51 -12.74 -5.20
CA ASP A 200 5.59 -12.99 -4.26
C ASP A 200 5.06 -13.02 -2.82
N GLN A 201 4.63 -14.21 -2.41
CA GLN A 201 4.09 -14.43 -1.07
C GLN A 201 5.17 -14.34 0.02
N ILE A 202 6.46 -14.50 -0.31
CA ILE A 202 7.55 -14.38 0.66
C ILE A 202 7.71 -12.92 1.04
N TYR A 203 7.75 -12.02 0.05
CA TYR A 203 7.75 -10.58 0.30
C TYR A 203 6.52 -10.16 1.11
N ARG A 204 5.33 -10.61 0.72
CA ARG A 204 4.08 -10.29 1.41
C ARG A 204 4.12 -10.67 2.89
N LYS A 205 4.57 -11.90 3.21
CA LYS A 205 4.72 -12.34 4.61
C LYS A 205 5.67 -11.44 5.40
N ARG A 206 6.78 -11.01 4.81
CA ARG A 206 7.74 -10.10 5.46
C ARG A 206 7.17 -8.70 5.65
N GLN A 207 6.47 -8.17 4.64
CA GLN A 207 5.75 -6.90 4.76
C GLN A 207 4.70 -6.97 5.87
N ASP A 208 3.93 -8.06 5.97
CA ASP A 208 2.92 -8.25 7.00
C ASP A 208 3.51 -8.26 8.42
N ILE A 209 4.69 -8.83 8.61
CA ILE A 209 5.40 -8.77 9.90
C ILE A 209 5.68 -7.30 10.30
N ILE A 210 5.99 -6.44 9.35
CA ILE A 210 6.23 -5.01 9.59
C ILE A 210 4.91 -4.29 9.84
N MET A 211 3.92 -4.46 8.98
CA MET A 211 2.70 -3.66 8.98
C MET A 211 1.64 -4.22 9.94
N ASN A 212 1.50 -5.54 10.01
CA ASN A 212 0.43 -6.26 10.69
C ASN A 212 0.98 -7.33 11.66
N PRO A 213 1.67 -6.93 12.73
CA PRO A 213 2.31 -7.87 13.63
C PRO A 213 1.29 -8.77 14.33
N SER A 214 1.68 -10.03 14.53
CA SER A 214 0.90 -10.98 15.33
C SER A 214 0.68 -10.48 16.77
N PHE A 215 -0.30 -11.06 17.45
CA PHE A 215 -0.58 -10.74 18.86
C PHE A 215 0.67 -10.83 19.74
N TRP A 216 1.49 -11.86 19.57
CA TRP A 216 2.71 -12.07 20.36
C TRP A 216 3.76 -10.96 20.12
N VAL A 217 3.94 -10.54 18.87
CA VAL A 217 4.82 -9.40 18.56
C VAL A 217 4.28 -8.11 19.18
N ARG A 218 2.97 -7.89 19.18
CA ARG A 218 2.34 -6.74 19.86
C ARG A 218 2.57 -6.76 21.36
N LEU A 219 2.54 -7.95 22.00
CA LEU A 219 2.86 -8.10 23.42
C LEU A 219 4.29 -7.69 23.73
N THR A 220 5.27 -8.10 22.93
CA THR A 220 6.68 -7.69 23.12
C THR A 220 6.90 -6.19 22.93
N GLU A 221 6.00 -5.51 22.22
CA GLU A 221 6.04 -4.05 22.06
C GLU A 221 5.38 -3.26 23.21
N LEU A 222 4.64 -3.90 24.11
CA LEU A 222 3.92 -3.22 25.22
C LEU A 222 4.83 -2.36 26.10
N PRO A 223 6.01 -2.83 26.57
CA PRO A 223 6.91 -1.99 27.37
C PRO A 223 7.34 -0.73 26.61
N GLY A 224 7.66 -0.88 25.31
CA GLY A 224 8.01 0.23 24.45
C GLY A 224 6.83 1.19 24.18
N ARG A 225 5.60 0.70 24.08
CA ARG A 225 4.38 1.55 23.95
C ARG A 225 4.17 2.35 25.22
N PHE A 226 4.29 1.71 26.40
CA PHE A 226 4.18 2.38 27.69
C PHE A 226 5.26 3.47 27.84
N TYR A 227 6.51 3.13 27.57
CA TYR A 227 7.62 4.10 27.59
C TYR A 227 7.36 5.29 26.66
N ARG A 228 6.99 5.05 25.41
CA ARG A 228 6.68 6.13 24.46
C ARG A 228 5.51 7.01 24.90
N LYS A 229 4.49 6.42 25.51
CA LYS A 229 3.31 7.17 25.97
C LYS A 229 3.62 8.13 27.12
N TYR A 230 4.48 7.73 28.04
CA TYR A 230 4.69 8.46 29.29
C TYR A 230 6.03 9.22 29.38
N PHE A 231 7.02 8.83 28.61
CA PHE A 231 8.37 9.38 28.70
C PHE A 231 8.89 10.08 27.42
N ILE A 232 8.20 9.95 26.30
CA ILE A 232 8.55 10.67 25.07
C ILE A 232 7.50 11.75 24.86
N LYS A 233 7.91 13.00 25.12
CA LYS A 233 7.11 14.21 24.83
C LYS A 233 7.21 14.60 23.36
#